data_162e314dd40b50776f144e29501266ad
#
_entry.id   162e314dd40b50776f144e29501266ad
#
_cell.length_a   1.000
_cell.length_b   1.000
_cell.length_c   1.000
_cell.angle_alpha   90.00
_cell.angle_beta   90.00
_cell.angle_gamma   90.00
#
_symmetry.space_group_name_H-M   'P 1'
#
loop_
_entity.id
_entity.type
_entity.pdbx_description
1 polymer ?
#
loop_
_entity_poly.entity_id
_entity_poly.type
_entity_poly.pdbx_seq_one_letter_code
_entity_poly.pdbx_strand_id
1 'polypeptide(L)'
;MLFASILRIMPADRERPRSQPAVSLTLEDVYRDHFDFVFRQAARLGGPGIDAEDAAQEVFMVVARKLETFDASSLITTWLYGITLNIVRSQRRRARIRRLFELGEEKSEVPVRSLDRAEVLDAHRIAYAILDKLAPKKREAFILAEFEGLSCEEIAQLSGSKTETVWSRLHYARKEFAERLAARTRKGSPS
;
A
#
# COMPACT_ATOMS: atom_id res chain seq x y z
N MET A 1 -7.72 -14.12 17.41
CA MET A 1 -8.97 -13.91 16.67
C MET A 1 -9.05 -12.53 15.99
N LEU A 2 -8.66 -11.43 16.63
CA LEU A 2 -8.66 -10.08 16.02
C LEU A 2 -7.77 -9.96 14.76
N PHE A 3 -6.63 -10.65 14.71
CA PHE A 3 -5.72 -10.65 13.56
C PHE A 3 -6.38 -11.22 12.31
N ALA A 4 -7.12 -12.33 12.46
CA ALA A 4 -7.86 -12.95 11.37
C ALA A 4 -9.06 -12.11 10.90
N SER A 5 -9.68 -11.34 11.80
CA SER A 5 -10.77 -10.42 11.45
C SER A 5 -10.30 -9.20 10.66
N ILE A 6 -9.12 -8.63 11.01
CA ILE A 6 -8.54 -7.48 10.28
C ILE A 6 -8.13 -7.88 8.87
N LEU A 7 -7.55 -9.09 8.71
CA LEU A 7 -7.19 -9.62 7.37
C LEU A 7 -8.42 -9.94 6.50
N ARG A 8 -9.54 -10.33 7.12
CA ARG A 8 -10.77 -10.74 6.40
C ARG A 8 -11.55 -9.57 5.82
N ILE A 9 -11.29 -8.35 6.28
CA ILE A 9 -12.00 -7.13 5.88
C ILE A 9 -11.45 -6.54 4.57
N MET A 10 -10.29 -6.99 4.12
CA MET A 10 -9.67 -6.54 2.87
C MET A 10 -9.49 -7.73 1.92
N PRO A 11 -10.48 -8.04 1.06
CA PRO A 11 -10.35 -9.15 0.12
C PRO A 11 -9.17 -8.89 -0.83
N ALA A 12 -8.26 -9.84 -0.90
CA ALA A 12 -7.27 -9.90 -1.95
C ALA A 12 -7.99 -10.27 -3.25
N ASP A 13 -8.26 -9.29 -4.08
CA ASP A 13 -8.85 -9.49 -5.39
C ASP A 13 -7.79 -10.14 -6.29
N ARG A 14 -7.84 -11.48 -6.36
CA ARG A 14 -6.93 -12.29 -7.17
C ARG A 14 -7.40 -12.37 -8.63
N GLU A 15 -7.76 -11.28 -9.24
CA GLU A 15 -7.88 -11.26 -10.69
C GLU A 15 -6.48 -11.16 -11.31
N ARG A 16 -5.94 -12.30 -11.70
CA ARG A 16 -4.78 -12.34 -12.61
C ARG A 16 -5.28 -11.89 -13.99
N PRO A 17 -4.88 -10.72 -14.49
CA PRO A 17 -5.24 -10.33 -15.84
C PRO A 17 -4.59 -11.29 -16.84
N ARG A 18 -5.41 -11.81 -17.76
CA ARG A 18 -5.00 -12.68 -18.85
C ARG A 18 -4.05 -11.90 -19.77
N SER A 19 -3.01 -12.58 -20.24
CA SER A 19 -2.11 -12.11 -21.29
C SER A 19 -2.90 -11.66 -22.52
N GLN A 20 -2.83 -10.38 -22.86
CA GLN A 20 -3.38 -9.83 -24.09
C GLN A 20 -2.31 -9.77 -25.19
N PRO A 21 -2.69 -9.94 -26.48
CA PRO A 21 -1.78 -9.82 -27.61
C PRO A 21 -1.34 -8.35 -27.80
N ALA A 22 -0.23 -8.16 -28.50
CA ALA A 22 0.43 -6.87 -28.74
C ALA A 22 -0.47 -5.88 -29.54
N VAL A 23 -1.39 -5.24 -28.84
CA VAL A 23 -2.03 -3.99 -29.27
C VAL A 23 -1.15 -2.89 -28.72
N SER A 24 -0.87 -1.85 -29.51
CA SER A 24 -0.15 -0.67 -29.02
C SER A 24 -0.95 -0.07 -27.86
N LEU A 25 -0.51 -0.32 -26.62
CA LEU A 25 -1.13 0.21 -25.40
C LEU A 25 -1.13 1.73 -25.47
N THR A 26 -2.30 2.33 -25.52
CA THR A 26 -2.42 3.78 -25.39
C THR A 26 -2.52 4.19 -23.91
N LEU A 27 -2.17 5.43 -23.59
CA LEU A 27 -2.33 5.97 -22.24
C LEU A 27 -3.80 5.88 -21.79
N GLU A 28 -4.73 6.12 -22.70
CA GLU A 28 -6.17 6.07 -22.43
C GLU A 28 -6.63 4.66 -22.03
N ASP A 29 -6.15 3.63 -22.75
CA ASP A 29 -6.45 2.23 -22.40
C ASP A 29 -5.89 1.86 -21.04
N VAL A 30 -4.63 2.21 -20.78
CA VAL A 30 -4.00 1.93 -19.48
C VAL A 30 -4.72 2.67 -18.34
N TYR A 31 -5.14 3.91 -18.57
CA TYR A 31 -5.88 4.67 -17.57
C TYR A 31 -7.25 4.03 -17.30
N ARG A 32 -8.04 3.80 -18.35
CA ARG A 32 -9.38 3.21 -18.22
C ARG A 32 -9.37 1.85 -17.53
N ASP A 33 -8.44 0.98 -17.93
CA ASP A 33 -8.45 -0.42 -17.49
C ASP A 33 -7.74 -0.62 -16.14
N HIS A 34 -6.89 0.33 -15.71
CA HIS A 34 -6.05 0.16 -14.51
C HIS A 34 -6.15 1.27 -13.48
N PHE A 35 -7.01 2.29 -13.67
CA PHE A 35 -7.15 3.38 -12.70
C PHE A 35 -7.55 2.85 -11.31
N ASP A 36 -8.58 2.01 -11.25
CA ASP A 36 -9.06 1.46 -9.98
C ASP A 36 -8.01 0.60 -9.27
N PHE A 37 -7.21 -0.14 -10.04
CA PHE A 37 -6.09 -0.89 -9.50
C PHE A 37 -5.06 0.05 -8.86
N VAL A 38 -4.59 1.05 -9.60
CA VAL A 38 -3.60 2.03 -9.13
C VAL A 38 -4.11 2.79 -7.90
N PHE A 39 -5.36 3.23 -7.93
CA PHE A 39 -5.99 3.95 -6.83
C PHE A 39 -6.04 3.10 -5.56
N ARG A 40 -6.50 1.83 -5.65
CA ARG A 40 -6.52 0.90 -4.51
C ARG A 40 -5.12 0.68 -3.95
N GLN A 41 -4.11 0.49 -4.82
CA GLN A 41 -2.73 0.31 -4.39
C GLN A 41 -2.18 1.56 -3.70
N ALA A 42 -2.45 2.74 -4.24
CA ALA A 42 -2.06 4.01 -3.63
C ALA A 42 -2.68 4.18 -2.24
N ALA A 43 -3.98 3.89 -2.09
CA ALA A 43 -4.69 3.95 -0.81
C ALA A 43 -4.10 2.97 0.22
N ARG A 44 -3.85 1.71 -0.16
CA ARG A 44 -3.30 0.68 0.73
C ARG A 44 -1.87 1.00 1.17
N LEU A 45 -1.01 1.33 0.22
CA LEU A 45 0.39 1.68 0.50
C LEU A 45 0.52 3.02 1.24
N GLY A 46 -0.31 4.00 0.88
CA GLY A 46 -0.33 5.34 1.46
C GLY A 46 -0.87 5.34 2.89
N GLY A 47 -2.00 4.68 3.11
CA GLY A 47 -2.78 4.78 4.33
C GLY A 47 -3.38 6.17 4.52
N PRO A 48 -3.98 6.47 5.68
CA PRO A 48 -4.72 7.71 5.93
C PRO A 48 -3.91 9.02 5.77
N GLY A 49 -2.59 8.92 5.71
CA GLY A 49 -1.71 10.09 5.62
C GLY A 49 -1.33 10.51 4.20
N ILE A 50 -1.87 9.84 3.18
CA ILE A 50 -1.60 10.11 1.76
C ILE A 50 -2.94 10.18 1.02
N ASP A 51 -3.09 11.20 0.19
CA ASP A 51 -4.21 11.28 -0.73
C ASP A 51 -4.00 10.27 -1.87
N ALA A 52 -4.91 9.30 -1.95
CA ALA A 52 -4.80 8.22 -2.93
C ALA A 52 -5.10 8.70 -4.36
N GLU A 53 -5.95 9.72 -4.50
CA GLU A 53 -6.29 10.30 -5.79
C GLU A 53 -5.11 11.09 -6.35
N ASP A 54 -4.49 11.95 -5.55
CA ASP A 54 -3.27 12.67 -5.92
C ASP A 54 -2.14 11.69 -6.27
N ALA A 55 -1.98 10.63 -5.49
CA ALA A 55 -0.97 9.61 -5.76
C ALA A 55 -1.25 8.88 -7.08
N ALA A 56 -2.51 8.53 -7.37
CA ALA A 56 -2.88 7.90 -8.63
C ALA A 56 -2.64 8.83 -9.82
N GLN A 57 -2.97 10.11 -9.71
CA GLN A 57 -2.68 11.10 -10.73
C GLN A 57 -1.16 11.21 -11.02
N GLU A 58 -0.33 11.31 -9.97
CA GLU A 58 1.14 11.30 -10.15
C GLU A 58 1.62 10.02 -10.85
N VAL A 59 1.03 8.86 -10.55
CA VAL A 59 1.36 7.59 -11.22
C VAL A 59 1.07 7.70 -12.71
N PHE A 60 -0.12 8.14 -13.11
CA PHE A 60 -0.47 8.26 -14.54
C PHE A 60 0.32 9.34 -15.27
N MET A 61 0.76 10.39 -14.58
CA MET A 61 1.72 11.34 -15.16
C MET A 61 3.10 10.68 -15.44
N VAL A 62 3.52 9.72 -14.63
CA VAL A 62 4.74 8.94 -14.90
C VAL A 62 4.48 7.93 -16.03
N VAL A 63 3.32 7.27 -16.04
CA VAL A 63 2.89 6.36 -17.10
C VAL A 63 2.93 7.05 -18.45
N ALA A 64 2.32 8.25 -18.56
CA ALA A 64 2.30 9.03 -19.80
C ALA A 64 3.71 9.28 -20.37
N ARG A 65 4.69 9.48 -19.50
CA ARG A 65 6.09 9.73 -19.93
C ARG A 65 6.90 8.48 -20.24
N LYS A 66 6.48 7.32 -19.70
CA LYS A 66 7.26 6.09 -19.74
C LYS A 66 6.58 4.94 -20.49
N LEU A 67 5.36 5.13 -20.97
CA LEU A 67 4.59 4.06 -21.59
C LEU A 67 5.30 3.47 -22.83
N GLU A 68 5.94 4.32 -23.63
CA GLU A 68 6.73 3.89 -24.79
C GLU A 68 7.94 3.02 -24.42
N THR A 69 8.41 3.12 -23.17
CA THR A 69 9.54 2.31 -22.66
C THR A 69 9.07 1.07 -21.91
N PHE A 70 7.76 0.83 -21.84
CA PHE A 70 7.22 -0.35 -21.19
C PHE A 70 7.57 -1.59 -21.99
N ASP A 71 8.28 -2.53 -21.34
CA ASP A 71 8.59 -3.82 -21.92
C ASP A 71 7.43 -4.80 -21.66
N ALA A 72 6.73 -5.18 -22.73
CA ALA A 72 5.62 -6.14 -22.68
C ALA A 72 6.01 -7.56 -22.22
N SER A 73 7.30 -7.82 -21.94
CA SER A 73 7.74 -9.06 -21.30
C SER A 73 7.27 -9.15 -19.84
N SER A 74 6.91 -8.03 -19.22
CA SER A 74 6.36 -7.96 -17.87
C SER A 74 4.86 -7.66 -17.90
N LEU A 75 4.14 -8.07 -16.84
CA LEU A 75 2.74 -7.69 -16.67
C LEU A 75 2.63 -6.19 -16.43
N ILE A 76 1.72 -5.53 -17.13
CA ILE A 76 1.45 -4.08 -16.97
C ILE A 76 1.13 -3.72 -15.51
N THR A 77 0.40 -4.60 -14.81
CA THR A 77 0.07 -4.42 -13.38
C THR A 77 1.30 -4.42 -12.49
N THR A 78 2.30 -5.27 -12.76
CA THR A 78 3.57 -5.28 -12.04
C THR A 78 4.33 -3.97 -12.25
N TRP A 79 4.37 -3.48 -13.48
CA TRP A 79 5.02 -2.21 -13.81
C TRP A 79 4.32 -1.01 -13.16
N LEU A 80 2.98 -0.94 -13.26
CA LEU A 80 2.16 0.08 -12.60
C LEU A 80 2.34 0.05 -11.09
N TYR A 81 2.39 -1.15 -10.51
CA TYR A 81 2.62 -1.33 -9.09
C TYR A 81 3.98 -0.75 -8.65
N GLY A 82 5.04 -1.03 -9.41
CA GLY A 82 6.38 -0.48 -9.16
C GLY A 82 6.40 1.05 -9.17
N ILE A 83 5.68 1.68 -10.13
CA ILE A 83 5.52 3.13 -10.20
C ILE A 83 4.76 3.63 -8.96
N THR A 84 3.61 3.02 -8.64
CA THR A 84 2.77 3.38 -7.49
C THR A 84 3.56 3.31 -6.18
N LEU A 85 4.30 2.23 -5.97
CA LEU A 85 5.13 2.06 -4.80
C LEU A 85 6.17 3.18 -4.64
N ASN A 86 6.82 3.59 -5.74
CA ASN A 86 7.82 4.65 -5.72
C ASN A 86 7.20 6.03 -5.45
N ILE A 87 6.04 6.34 -6.03
CA ILE A 87 5.30 7.58 -5.78
C ILE A 87 4.89 7.65 -4.31
N VAL A 88 4.24 6.63 -3.79
CA VAL A 88 3.78 6.59 -2.40
C VAL A 88 4.97 6.68 -1.41
N ARG A 89 6.08 6.01 -1.68
CA ARG A 89 7.32 6.16 -0.88
C ARG A 89 7.79 7.61 -0.84
N SER A 90 7.80 8.28 -1.98
CA SER A 90 8.20 9.68 -2.09
C SER A 90 7.27 10.60 -1.29
N GLN A 91 5.96 10.45 -1.46
CA GLN A 91 4.95 11.25 -0.76
C GLN A 91 5.01 11.01 0.76
N ARG A 92 5.13 9.76 1.22
CA ARG A 92 5.29 9.45 2.65
C ARG A 92 6.58 10.03 3.23
N ARG A 93 7.67 10.00 2.47
CA ARG A 93 8.93 10.64 2.88
C ARG A 93 8.75 12.15 3.05
N ARG A 94 8.11 12.83 2.07
CA ARG A 94 7.80 14.26 2.13
C ARG A 94 6.91 14.60 3.32
N ALA A 95 5.83 13.83 3.52
CA ALA A 95 4.91 14.01 4.65
C ALA A 95 5.63 13.83 6.00
N ARG A 96 6.54 12.85 6.12
CA ARG A 96 7.34 12.65 7.33
C ARG A 96 8.28 13.82 7.60
N ILE A 97 8.95 14.32 6.57
CA ILE A 97 9.85 15.49 6.70
C ILE A 97 9.03 16.71 7.13
N ARG A 98 7.90 16.99 6.49
CA ARG A 98 7.00 18.09 6.85
C ARG A 98 6.60 18.02 8.32
N ARG A 99 6.14 16.86 8.81
CA ARG A 99 5.80 16.67 10.24
C ARG A 99 6.96 16.93 11.20
N LEU A 100 8.20 16.72 10.77
CA LEU A 100 9.39 17.04 11.60
C LEU A 100 9.66 18.55 11.69
N PHE A 101 9.27 19.32 10.67
CA PHE A 101 9.43 20.78 10.64
C PHE A 101 8.20 21.53 11.18
N GLU A 102 7.00 20.91 11.07
CA GLU A 102 5.72 21.44 11.56
C GLU A 102 5.45 21.02 13.03
N LEU A 103 6.48 21.00 13.90
CA LEU A 103 6.33 20.76 15.35
C LEU A 103 5.51 21.87 16.01
N GLY A 104 4.22 21.98 15.69
CA GLY A 104 3.36 23.02 16.26
C GLY A 104 1.90 23.02 15.81
N GLU A 105 1.50 22.34 14.75
CA GLU A 105 0.11 22.40 14.29
C GLU A 105 -0.53 21.02 14.05
N GLU A 106 -1.83 20.97 14.40
CA GLU A 106 -2.68 19.80 14.50
C GLU A 106 -2.76 18.91 13.25
N LYS A 107 -2.99 17.64 13.55
CA LYS A 107 -3.29 16.57 12.62
C LYS A 107 -4.34 16.98 11.59
N SER A 108 -3.94 17.18 10.35
CA SER A 108 -4.89 17.13 9.24
C SER A 108 -5.36 15.67 9.09
N GLU A 109 -6.52 15.38 9.61
CA GLU A 109 -7.24 14.15 9.30
C GLU A 109 -7.71 14.27 7.85
N VAL A 110 -7.04 13.55 6.94
CA VAL A 110 -7.56 13.39 5.58
C VAL A 110 -8.85 12.57 5.70
N PRO A 111 -10.00 13.08 5.24
CA PRO A 111 -11.26 12.37 5.35
C PRO A 111 -11.20 11.12 4.48
N VAL A 112 -11.27 9.96 5.11
CA VAL A 112 -11.51 8.69 4.42
C VAL A 112 -12.97 8.71 3.97
N ARG A 113 -13.21 8.89 2.67
CA ARG A 113 -14.55 8.74 2.11
C ARG A 113 -15.05 7.32 2.35
N SER A 114 -16.05 7.25 3.18
CA SER A 114 -17.06 6.23 3.43
C SER A 114 -16.71 4.76 3.14
N LEU A 115 -16.48 4.01 4.21
CA LEU A 115 -16.85 2.60 4.28
C LEU A 115 -17.87 2.47 5.43
N ASP A 116 -19.07 2.00 5.11
CA ASP A 116 -20.13 1.75 6.06
C ASP A 116 -19.73 0.68 7.06
N ARG A 117 -19.41 1.10 8.27
CA ARG A 117 -19.49 0.43 9.58
C ARG A 117 -18.39 0.97 10.50
N ALA A 118 -18.79 1.58 11.58
CA ALA A 118 -17.89 2.20 12.56
C ALA A 118 -16.82 1.23 13.10
N GLU A 119 -17.15 -0.03 13.31
CA GLU A 119 -16.20 -1.06 13.79
C GLU A 119 -15.10 -1.39 12.78
N VAL A 120 -15.43 -1.43 11.49
CA VAL A 120 -14.49 -1.69 10.40
C VAL A 120 -13.54 -0.51 10.25
N LEU A 121 -14.06 0.71 10.35
CA LEU A 121 -13.27 1.94 10.32
C LEU A 121 -12.29 2.02 11.49
N ASP A 122 -12.73 1.60 12.68
CA ASP A 122 -11.88 1.58 13.87
C ASP A 122 -10.76 0.54 13.75
N ALA A 123 -11.06 -0.67 13.27
CA ALA A 123 -10.07 -1.71 13.03
C ALA A 123 -9.03 -1.28 11.99
N HIS A 124 -9.48 -0.66 10.90
CA HIS A 124 -8.62 -0.12 9.85
C HIS A 124 -7.71 1.00 10.39
N ARG A 125 -8.27 1.96 11.12
CA ARG A 125 -7.52 3.04 11.76
C ARG A 125 -6.47 2.51 12.74
N ILE A 126 -6.81 1.49 13.53
CA ILE A 126 -5.90 0.82 14.44
C ILE A 126 -4.75 0.16 13.68
N ALA A 127 -5.05 -0.59 12.62
CA ALA A 127 -4.06 -1.27 11.80
C ALA A 127 -3.07 -0.27 11.19
N TYR A 128 -3.54 0.80 10.57
CA TYR A 128 -2.66 1.82 9.98
C TYR A 128 -1.87 2.60 11.03
N ALA A 129 -2.44 2.87 12.20
CA ALA A 129 -1.71 3.50 13.31
C ALA A 129 -0.57 2.61 13.83
N ILE A 130 -0.69 1.29 13.74
CA ILE A 130 0.39 0.34 14.06
C ILE A 130 1.41 0.30 12.92
N LEU A 131 0.94 0.18 11.67
CA LEU A 131 1.79 0.14 10.48
C LEU A 131 2.67 1.39 10.35
N ASP A 132 2.17 2.56 10.75
CA ASP A 132 2.93 3.81 10.70
C ASP A 132 4.09 3.88 11.71
N LYS A 133 4.06 2.99 12.72
CA LYS A 133 5.15 2.84 13.69
C LYS A 133 6.23 1.84 13.25
N LEU A 134 5.97 1.06 12.20
CA LEU A 134 6.96 0.16 11.63
C LEU A 134 7.99 0.94 10.80
N ALA A 135 9.21 0.41 10.75
CA ALA A 135 10.20 0.93 9.81
C ALA A 135 9.67 0.83 8.36
N PRO A 136 9.92 1.81 7.48
CA PRO A 136 9.30 1.89 6.15
C PRO A 136 9.37 0.60 5.34
N LYS A 137 10.54 -0.05 5.31
CA LYS A 137 10.73 -1.30 4.56
C LYS A 137 9.99 -2.51 5.16
N LYS A 138 9.81 -2.54 6.48
CA LYS A 138 9.00 -3.56 7.16
C LYS A 138 7.52 -3.35 6.87
N ARG A 139 7.06 -2.09 6.93
CA ARG A 139 5.69 -1.70 6.61
C ARG A 139 5.31 -2.08 5.18
N GLU A 140 6.17 -1.77 4.20
CA GLU A 140 5.97 -2.16 2.80
C GLU A 140 5.83 -3.67 2.67
N ALA A 141 6.80 -4.43 3.18
CA ALA A 141 6.77 -5.89 3.08
C ALA A 141 5.49 -6.47 3.70
N PHE A 142 5.04 -5.91 4.83
CA PHE A 142 3.80 -6.31 5.49
C PHE A 142 2.58 -6.04 4.62
N ILE A 143 2.43 -4.82 4.08
CA ILE A 143 1.29 -4.46 3.24
C ILE A 143 1.25 -5.32 1.98
N LEU A 144 2.39 -5.52 1.33
CA LEU A 144 2.49 -6.33 0.11
C LEU A 144 2.13 -7.79 0.33
N ALA A 145 2.57 -8.37 1.44
CA ALA A 145 2.27 -9.76 1.76
C ALA A 145 0.85 -9.95 2.29
N GLU A 146 0.43 -9.12 3.27
CA GLU A 146 -0.81 -9.37 4.01
C GLU A 146 -2.05 -8.79 3.32
N PHE A 147 -1.90 -7.66 2.61
CA PHE A 147 -3.04 -7.00 1.96
C PHE A 147 -3.14 -7.31 0.47
N GLU A 148 -1.98 -7.50 -0.20
CA GLU A 148 -1.94 -7.81 -1.63
C GLU A 148 -1.73 -9.31 -1.91
N GLY A 149 -1.35 -10.08 -0.90
CA GLY A 149 -1.12 -11.53 -1.02
C GLY A 149 0.08 -11.90 -1.88
N LEU A 150 1.06 -10.98 -2.00
CA LEU A 150 2.27 -11.23 -2.78
C LEU A 150 3.23 -12.16 -2.04
N SER A 151 3.91 -13.03 -2.78
CA SER A 151 5.00 -13.85 -2.27
C SER A 151 6.26 -13.03 -1.98
N CYS A 152 7.17 -13.57 -1.18
CA CYS A 152 8.43 -12.90 -0.90
C CYS A 152 9.28 -12.68 -2.16
N GLU A 153 9.18 -13.57 -3.15
CA GLU A 153 9.84 -13.47 -4.45
C GLU A 153 9.30 -12.30 -5.26
N GLU A 154 7.96 -12.17 -5.35
CA GLU A 154 7.31 -11.05 -6.03
C GLU A 154 7.64 -9.72 -5.37
N ILE A 155 7.61 -9.66 -4.03
CA ILE A 155 8.00 -8.46 -3.27
C ILE A 155 9.49 -8.12 -3.49
N ALA A 156 10.36 -9.11 -3.59
CA ALA A 156 11.77 -8.93 -3.84
C ALA A 156 12.02 -8.29 -5.21
N GLN A 157 11.34 -8.79 -6.25
CA GLN A 157 11.39 -8.23 -7.60
C GLN A 157 10.91 -6.77 -7.62
N LEU A 158 9.73 -6.50 -7.02
CA LEU A 158 9.15 -5.15 -6.97
C LEU A 158 10.00 -4.14 -6.18
N SER A 159 10.64 -4.59 -5.10
CA SER A 159 11.40 -3.71 -4.21
C SER A 159 12.89 -3.61 -4.54
N GLY A 160 13.38 -4.37 -5.53
CA GLY A 160 14.81 -4.49 -5.85
C GLY A 160 15.61 -5.04 -4.66
N SER A 161 15.03 -5.94 -3.88
CA SER A 161 15.67 -6.55 -2.70
C SER A 161 15.91 -8.04 -2.92
N LYS A 162 16.76 -8.64 -2.09
CA LYS A 162 16.89 -10.10 -2.07
C LYS A 162 15.71 -10.73 -1.35
N THR A 163 15.26 -11.92 -1.76
CA THR A 163 14.13 -12.65 -1.17
C THR A 163 14.33 -12.89 0.33
N GLU A 164 15.54 -13.27 0.76
CA GLU A 164 15.85 -13.48 2.18
C GLU A 164 15.70 -12.19 2.99
N THR A 165 16.02 -11.04 2.37
CA THR A 165 15.84 -9.73 3.00
C THR A 165 14.35 -9.39 3.19
N VAL A 166 13.52 -9.73 2.20
CA VAL A 166 12.07 -9.53 2.28
C VAL A 166 11.50 -10.46 3.35
N TRP A 167 11.91 -11.72 3.34
CA TRP A 167 11.47 -12.70 4.34
C TRP A 167 11.76 -12.24 5.77
N SER A 168 12.99 -11.77 6.01
CA SER A 168 13.39 -11.21 7.30
C SER A 168 12.57 -9.97 7.68
N ARG A 169 12.37 -9.03 6.74
CA ARG A 169 11.55 -7.82 6.98
C ARG A 169 10.12 -8.18 7.34
N LEU A 170 9.51 -9.12 6.62
CA LEU A 170 8.15 -9.58 6.85
C LEU A 170 8.00 -10.28 8.19
N HIS A 171 8.94 -11.17 8.52
CA HIS A 171 8.97 -11.85 9.82
C HIS A 171 8.96 -10.84 10.99
N TYR A 172 9.88 -9.87 10.98
CA TYR A 172 9.94 -8.86 12.04
C TYR A 172 8.75 -7.89 12.01
N ALA A 173 8.21 -7.59 10.82
CA ALA A 173 7.02 -6.76 10.70
C ALA A 173 5.80 -7.42 11.34
N ARG A 174 5.58 -8.71 11.09
CA ARG A 174 4.51 -9.50 11.70
C ARG A 174 4.63 -9.53 13.23
N LYS A 175 5.84 -9.77 13.73
CA LYS A 175 6.12 -9.79 15.16
C LYS A 175 5.80 -8.44 15.82
N GLU A 176 6.38 -7.35 15.31
CA GLU A 176 6.14 -6.00 15.83
C GLU A 176 4.66 -5.59 15.74
N PHE A 177 3.98 -5.94 14.65
CA PHE A 177 2.56 -5.66 14.48
C PHE A 177 1.72 -6.38 15.55
N ALA A 178 1.95 -7.68 15.75
CA ALA A 178 1.24 -8.49 16.75
C ALA A 178 1.46 -7.98 18.18
N GLU A 179 2.69 -7.64 18.55
CA GLU A 179 3.03 -7.09 19.86
C GLU A 179 2.31 -5.76 20.12
N ARG A 180 2.31 -4.85 19.14
CA ARG A 180 1.66 -3.55 19.27
C ARG A 180 0.13 -3.67 19.31
N LEU A 181 -0.44 -4.59 18.54
CA LEU A 181 -1.87 -4.88 18.57
C LEU A 181 -2.28 -5.43 19.93
N ALA A 182 -1.55 -6.42 20.48
CA ALA A 182 -1.82 -6.98 21.80
C ALA A 182 -1.68 -5.96 22.94
N ALA A 183 -0.72 -5.04 22.83
CA ALA A 183 -0.56 -3.96 23.81
C ALA A 183 -1.74 -2.96 23.79
N ARG A 184 -2.34 -2.76 22.62
CA ARG A 184 -3.47 -1.84 22.45
C ARG A 184 -4.79 -2.44 22.94
N THR A 185 -5.01 -3.74 22.69
CA THR A 185 -6.20 -4.45 23.17
C THR A 185 -6.21 -4.56 24.71
N ARG A 186 -5.04 -4.75 25.34
CA ARG A 186 -4.92 -4.73 26.81
C ARG A 186 -5.25 -3.37 27.43
N LYS A 187 -5.00 -2.26 26.75
CA LYS A 187 -5.33 -0.91 27.24
C LYS A 187 -6.79 -0.52 27.02
N GLY A 188 -7.51 -1.23 26.18
CA GLY A 188 -8.92 -0.96 25.83
C GLY A 188 -9.93 -1.81 26.58
N SER A 189 -9.52 -2.76 27.43
CA SER A 189 -10.45 -3.48 28.33
C SER A 189 -10.59 -2.68 29.62
N PRO A 190 -11.78 -2.08 29.89
CA PRO A 190 -12.06 -1.53 31.22
C PRO A 190 -12.13 -2.66 32.23
N SER A 191 -11.48 -2.46 33.41
CA SER A 191 -11.70 -3.26 34.62
C SER A 191 -13.10 -3.09 35.15
#